data_b71a4c7cb4764e6b733341f5fc85973c
#
_entry.id   b71a4c7cb4764e6b733341f5fc85973c
#
_cell.length_a   1.000
_cell.length_b   1.000
_cell.length_c   1.000
_cell.angle_alpha   90.00
_cell.angle_beta   90.00
_cell.angle_gamma   90.00
#
_symmetry.space_group_name_H-M   'P 1'
#
loop_
_entity.id
_entity.type
_entity.pdbx_description
1 polymer ?
#
loop_
_entity_poly.entity_id
_entity_poly.type
_entity_poly.pdbx_seq_one_letter_code
_entity_poly.pdbx_strand_id
1 'polypeptide(L)'
;MLLSGGERINGWKRYKGDIWVTTLPEVQEGKWWFRQLYVNGEVRGRARTPNQGVFEVAATTDTTTSMRSYQVPSDSFIYREGDLDPKWKHPENGEAIIYHYWTDSHLPIQSIDGKKNCITFGYSSGKVFRDGFHGDLARYVVENILETLDQPGEWVLERSTGRLYYMPMPGEDLT
;
A
#
# COMPACT_ATOMS: atom_id res chain seq x y z
N MET A 1 2.49 -7.89 33.03
CA MET A 1 1.57 -6.76 32.77
C MET A 1 1.76 -6.36 31.32
N LEU A 2 0.70 -6.36 30.50
CA LEU A 2 0.72 -5.91 29.11
C LEU A 2 0.10 -4.50 29.06
N LEU A 3 0.88 -3.52 28.56
CA LEU A 3 0.37 -2.18 28.25
C LEU A 3 0.28 -2.08 26.73
N SER A 4 -0.92 -1.86 26.20
CA SER A 4 -1.16 -1.70 24.77
C SER A 4 -2.01 -0.46 24.52
N GLY A 5 -1.60 0.36 23.55
CA GLY A 5 -2.41 1.45 23.01
C GLY A 5 -3.29 1.05 21.84
N GLY A 6 -3.31 -0.25 21.50
CA GLY A 6 -4.11 -0.77 20.41
C GLY A 6 -5.56 -1.07 20.80
N GLU A 7 -6.46 -0.92 19.85
CA GLU A 7 -7.86 -1.34 19.97
C GLU A 7 -7.99 -2.83 19.64
N ARG A 8 -8.80 -3.54 20.45
CA ARG A 8 -9.06 -4.96 20.23
C ARG A 8 -10.09 -5.16 19.13
N ILE A 9 -9.71 -5.93 18.12
CA ILE A 9 -10.57 -6.24 16.97
C ILE A 9 -11.19 -7.63 17.16
N ASN A 10 -12.51 -7.72 17.00
CA ASN A 10 -13.30 -8.94 17.16
C ASN A 10 -14.29 -9.09 15.99
N GLY A 11 -15.11 -10.15 16.00
CA GLY A 11 -16.18 -10.34 15.04
C GLY A 11 -15.73 -10.82 13.67
N TRP A 12 -14.62 -11.53 13.64
CA TRP A 12 -14.06 -12.13 12.44
C TRP A 12 -14.98 -13.20 11.84
N LYS A 13 -15.06 -13.21 10.51
CA LYS A 13 -15.83 -14.18 9.73
C LYS A 13 -15.00 -14.63 8.52
N ARG A 14 -15.19 -15.85 8.07
CA ARG A 14 -14.57 -16.29 6.81
C ARG A 14 -15.10 -15.48 5.63
N TYR A 15 -14.19 -15.05 4.76
CA TYR A 15 -14.53 -14.30 3.57
C TYR A 15 -14.38 -15.16 2.30
N LYS A 16 -13.14 -15.52 1.93
CA LYS A 16 -12.84 -16.33 0.74
C LYS A 16 -11.55 -17.09 0.97
N GLY A 17 -11.55 -18.42 0.74
CA GLY A 17 -10.39 -19.25 1.03
C GLY A 17 -9.96 -19.11 2.48
N ASP A 18 -8.70 -18.79 2.69
CA ASP A 18 -8.13 -18.60 4.02
C ASP A 18 -8.25 -17.16 4.54
N ILE A 19 -8.84 -16.25 3.76
CA ILE A 19 -9.02 -14.85 4.16
C ILE A 19 -10.21 -14.73 5.10
N TRP A 20 -10.02 -13.99 6.18
CA TRP A 20 -11.02 -13.58 7.14
C TRP A 20 -11.32 -12.10 7.01
N VAL A 21 -12.52 -11.68 7.41
CA VAL A 21 -12.94 -10.29 7.37
C VAL A 21 -13.70 -9.93 8.64
N THR A 22 -13.49 -8.71 9.10
CA THR A 22 -14.35 -8.06 10.08
C THR A 22 -14.69 -6.65 9.61
N THR A 23 -15.71 -6.04 10.19
CA THR A 23 -16.11 -4.66 9.87
C THR A 23 -15.88 -3.78 11.09
N LEU A 24 -15.26 -2.65 10.88
CA LEU A 24 -14.93 -1.64 11.88
C LEU A 24 -15.73 -0.37 11.56
N PRO A 25 -16.92 -0.18 12.17
CA PRO A 25 -17.80 0.95 11.85
C PRO A 25 -17.14 2.31 12.05
N GLU A 26 -16.32 2.46 13.09
CA GLU A 26 -15.63 3.72 13.38
C GLU A 26 -14.57 4.07 12.31
N VAL A 27 -13.97 3.06 11.66
CA VAL A 27 -13.09 3.29 10.52
C VAL A 27 -13.89 3.77 9.31
N GLN A 28 -15.04 3.14 9.04
CA GLN A 28 -15.95 3.56 7.97
C GLN A 28 -16.45 4.99 8.17
N GLU A 29 -16.71 5.38 9.41
CA GLU A 29 -17.13 6.73 9.77
C GLU A 29 -15.98 7.75 9.77
N GLY A 30 -14.75 7.31 9.50
CA GLY A 30 -13.57 8.18 9.46
C GLY A 30 -13.10 8.67 10.83
N LYS A 31 -13.56 8.05 11.92
CA LYS A 31 -13.18 8.47 13.29
C LYS A 31 -11.75 8.09 13.63
N TRP A 32 -11.28 6.94 13.12
CA TRP A 32 -9.91 6.49 13.28
C TRP A 32 -9.51 5.50 12.17
N TRP A 33 -8.22 5.23 12.02
CA TRP A 33 -7.66 4.18 11.19
C TRP A 33 -6.23 3.88 11.65
N PHE A 34 -5.67 2.76 11.19
CA PHE A 34 -4.37 2.29 11.65
C PHE A 34 -3.53 1.77 10.48
N ARG A 35 -2.23 1.71 10.72
CA ARG A 35 -1.23 1.19 9.77
C ARG A 35 -0.48 -0.02 10.32
N GLN A 36 -0.83 -0.49 11.51
CA GLN A 36 -0.22 -1.64 12.16
C GLN A 36 -1.30 -2.54 12.71
N LEU A 37 -1.18 -3.84 12.41
CA LEU A 37 -2.01 -4.90 12.98
C LEU A 37 -1.11 -5.83 13.78
N TYR A 38 -1.54 -6.17 14.98
CA TYR A 38 -0.88 -7.16 15.84
C TYR A 38 -1.81 -8.35 16.03
N VAL A 39 -1.28 -9.55 15.84
CA VAL A 39 -1.97 -10.80 16.13
C VAL A 39 -1.09 -11.61 17.06
N ASN A 40 -1.64 -12.04 18.21
CA ASN A 40 -0.88 -12.78 19.24
C ASN A 40 0.40 -12.06 19.71
N GLY A 41 0.39 -10.71 19.71
CA GLY A 41 1.54 -9.89 20.13
C GLY A 41 2.60 -9.69 19.05
N GLU A 42 2.42 -10.25 17.86
CA GLU A 42 3.32 -10.09 16.71
C GLU A 42 2.73 -9.14 15.67
N VAL A 43 3.57 -8.26 15.11
CA VAL A 43 3.17 -7.37 14.03
C VAL A 43 2.90 -8.18 12.76
N ARG A 44 1.83 -7.83 12.04
CA ARG A 44 1.47 -8.42 10.75
C ARG A 44 1.71 -7.43 9.62
N GLY A 45 2.16 -7.96 8.47
CA GLY A 45 2.46 -7.16 7.28
C GLY A 45 1.18 -6.71 6.58
N ARG A 46 1.19 -5.52 6.01
CA ARG A 46 0.15 -5.16 5.04
C ARG A 46 0.39 -5.94 3.76
N ALA A 47 -0.69 -6.40 3.11
CA ALA A 47 -0.61 -7.00 1.79
C ALA A 47 0.15 -6.06 0.86
N ARG A 48 1.14 -6.57 0.15
CA ARG A 48 2.04 -5.77 -0.68
C ARG A 48 2.40 -6.48 -1.99
N THR A 49 2.72 -5.68 -2.98
CA THR A 49 3.30 -6.17 -4.23
C THR A 49 4.54 -5.32 -4.60
N PRO A 50 5.67 -5.97 -5.01
CA PRO A 50 5.89 -7.42 -5.01
C PRO A 50 6.05 -7.93 -3.57
N ASN A 51 5.74 -9.20 -3.32
CA ASN A 51 5.91 -9.83 -2.00
C ASN A 51 7.36 -9.80 -1.51
N GLN A 52 8.31 -9.82 -2.43
CA GLN A 52 9.73 -9.71 -2.14
C GLN A 52 10.40 -8.73 -3.09
N GLY A 53 11.38 -8.00 -2.58
CA GLY A 53 12.07 -6.99 -3.35
C GLY A 53 11.23 -5.73 -3.57
N VAL A 54 11.46 -5.05 -4.69
CA VAL A 54 10.82 -3.79 -5.06
C VAL A 54 10.67 -3.74 -6.57
N PHE A 55 9.69 -3.00 -7.05
CA PHE A 55 9.61 -2.56 -8.44
C PHE A 55 10.48 -1.33 -8.67
N GLU A 56 10.70 -1.00 -9.94
CA GLU A 56 11.42 0.20 -10.35
C GLU A 56 10.54 1.01 -11.31
N VAL A 57 10.45 2.31 -11.08
CA VAL A 57 9.76 3.25 -11.97
C VAL A 57 10.33 3.11 -13.39
N ALA A 58 9.48 2.99 -14.40
CA ALA A 58 9.93 2.86 -15.79
C ALA A 58 10.28 4.22 -16.39
N ALA A 59 9.45 5.24 -16.09
CA ALA A 59 9.69 6.62 -16.51
C ALA A 59 8.96 7.60 -15.60
N THR A 60 9.49 8.80 -15.45
CA THR A 60 8.80 9.90 -14.80
C THR A 60 7.93 10.65 -15.80
N THR A 61 6.81 11.18 -15.35
CA THR A 61 5.92 12.04 -16.16
C THR A 61 6.39 13.49 -16.18
N ASP A 62 7.26 13.86 -15.25
CA ASP A 62 7.85 15.19 -15.22
C ASP A 62 8.99 15.34 -16.24
N THR A 63 9.18 16.55 -16.74
CA THR A 63 10.19 16.87 -17.76
C THR A 63 11.53 17.30 -17.18
N THR A 64 11.67 17.35 -15.86
CA THR A 64 12.86 17.83 -15.20
C THR A 64 13.95 16.74 -15.15
N THR A 65 15.05 17.00 -15.85
CA THR A 65 16.25 16.15 -15.83
C THR A 65 17.29 16.63 -14.82
N SER A 66 17.07 17.78 -14.16
CA SER A 66 18.04 18.38 -13.25
C SER A 66 18.06 17.69 -11.91
N MET A 67 19.23 17.30 -11.43
CA MET A 67 19.45 16.77 -10.08
C MET A 67 19.04 17.73 -8.94
N ARG A 68 18.88 19.02 -9.24
CA ARG A 68 18.37 20.02 -8.27
C ARG A 68 16.86 20.02 -8.13
N SER A 69 16.17 19.17 -8.87
CA SER A 69 14.69 19.05 -8.87
C SER A 69 14.12 18.20 -7.72
N TYR A 70 14.84 18.06 -6.61
CA TYR A 70 14.31 17.41 -5.40
C TYR A 70 13.00 17.99 -4.88
N GLN A 71 12.66 19.19 -5.32
CA GLN A 71 11.49 19.93 -4.87
C GLN A 71 10.43 20.07 -5.96
N VAL A 72 10.59 19.38 -7.09
CA VAL A 72 9.54 19.38 -8.11
C VAL A 72 8.47 18.39 -7.71
N PRO A 73 7.24 18.86 -7.43
CA PRO A 73 6.13 17.98 -7.11
C PRO A 73 5.85 17.03 -8.27
N SER A 74 5.72 15.75 -7.97
CA SER A 74 5.30 14.70 -8.92
C SER A 74 4.14 13.93 -8.33
N ASP A 75 3.09 13.69 -9.13
CA ASP A 75 1.88 13.01 -8.74
C ASP A 75 1.58 11.75 -9.56
N SER A 76 2.49 11.41 -10.48
CA SER A 76 2.31 10.25 -11.36
C SER A 76 3.64 9.77 -11.93
N PHE A 77 3.72 8.48 -12.24
CA PHE A 77 4.83 7.89 -12.98
C PHE A 77 4.36 6.74 -13.89
N ILE A 78 5.23 6.34 -14.81
CA ILE A 78 5.05 5.17 -15.65
C ILE A 78 5.68 3.96 -14.96
N TYR A 79 4.89 2.91 -14.77
CA TYR A 79 5.35 1.62 -14.23
C TYR A 79 5.68 0.65 -15.38
N ARG A 80 6.45 -0.40 -15.11
CA ARG A 80 6.75 -1.45 -16.10
C ARG A 80 5.52 -2.33 -16.30
N GLU A 81 5.25 -2.72 -17.54
CA GLU A 81 4.17 -3.64 -17.84
C GLU A 81 4.28 -4.90 -16.98
N GLY A 82 3.19 -5.25 -16.33
CA GLY A 82 3.11 -6.40 -15.42
C GLY A 82 3.39 -6.11 -13.94
N ASP A 83 3.92 -4.94 -13.58
CA ASP A 83 4.14 -4.58 -12.16
C ASP A 83 2.82 -4.38 -11.42
N LEU A 84 1.85 -3.74 -12.06
CA LEU A 84 0.54 -3.44 -11.47
C LEU A 84 -0.58 -3.98 -12.37
N ASP A 85 -1.67 -4.46 -11.75
CA ASP A 85 -2.86 -4.87 -12.49
C ASP A 85 -3.88 -3.71 -12.52
N PRO A 86 -4.13 -3.10 -13.69
CA PRO A 86 -5.11 -2.01 -13.82
C PRO A 86 -6.57 -2.45 -13.60
N LYS A 87 -6.80 -3.74 -13.37
CA LYS A 87 -8.13 -4.31 -13.06
C LYS A 87 -8.40 -4.40 -11.55
N TRP A 88 -7.49 -3.98 -10.70
CA TRP A 88 -7.78 -3.89 -9.26
C TRP A 88 -9.04 -3.07 -9.03
N LYS A 89 -9.95 -3.59 -8.21
CA LYS A 89 -11.29 -3.02 -8.04
C LYS A 89 -11.29 -1.69 -7.31
N HIS A 90 -10.41 -1.58 -6.31
CA HIS A 90 -10.37 -0.44 -5.39
C HIS A 90 -8.93 0.02 -5.17
N PRO A 91 -8.23 0.47 -6.25
CA PRO A 91 -6.84 0.93 -6.12
C PRO A 91 -6.70 2.12 -5.17
N GLU A 92 -7.76 2.91 -4.97
CA GLU A 92 -7.82 4.04 -4.05
C GLU A 92 -7.68 3.65 -2.56
N ASN A 93 -7.84 2.39 -2.21
CA ASN A 93 -7.53 1.88 -0.88
C ASN A 93 -6.03 1.65 -0.67
N GLY A 94 -5.29 1.52 -1.76
CA GLY A 94 -3.85 1.27 -1.75
C GLY A 94 -3.03 2.54 -1.66
N GLU A 95 -1.77 2.35 -1.35
CA GLU A 95 -0.75 3.38 -1.40
C GLU A 95 0.53 2.83 -2.03
N ALA A 96 1.25 3.69 -2.75
CA ALA A 96 2.60 3.38 -3.18
C ALA A 96 3.61 3.97 -2.18
N ILE A 97 4.57 3.15 -1.78
CA ILE A 97 5.73 3.58 -1.01
C ILE A 97 6.88 3.70 -2.00
N ILE A 98 7.35 4.92 -2.20
CA ILE A 98 8.36 5.24 -3.21
C ILE A 98 9.64 5.62 -2.49
N TYR A 99 10.72 4.88 -2.75
CA TYR A 99 12.00 5.05 -2.11
C TYR A 99 12.82 6.08 -2.87
N HIS A 100 13.10 7.19 -2.22
CA HIS A 100 14.08 8.18 -2.66
C HIS A 100 15.43 7.88 -1.99
N TYR A 101 16.45 8.68 -2.26
CA TYR A 101 17.82 8.40 -1.80
C TYR A 101 17.94 8.16 -0.28
N TRP A 102 17.31 8.99 0.56
CA TRP A 102 17.30 8.85 2.04
C TRP A 102 15.93 9.08 2.69
N THR A 103 14.89 9.13 1.91
CA THR A 103 13.51 9.27 2.40
C THR A 103 12.61 8.41 1.55
N ASP A 104 11.39 8.19 2.01
CA ASP A 104 10.32 7.61 1.24
C ASP A 104 9.13 8.58 1.11
N SER A 105 8.25 8.29 0.18
CA SER A 105 6.96 8.95 0.01
C SER A 105 5.86 7.89 0.04
N HIS A 106 4.86 8.11 0.89
CA HIS A 106 3.67 7.28 0.99
C HIS A 106 2.53 8.00 0.28
N LEU A 107 2.18 7.56 -0.91
CA LEU A 107 1.20 8.24 -1.76
C LEU A 107 -0.03 7.36 -1.99
N PRO A 108 -1.23 7.80 -1.56
CA PRO A 108 -2.45 7.08 -1.86
C PRO A 108 -2.69 7.07 -3.37
N ILE A 109 -3.06 5.91 -3.89
CA ILE A 109 -3.34 5.74 -5.30
C ILE A 109 -4.66 6.43 -5.62
N GLN A 110 -4.69 7.24 -6.68
CA GLN A 110 -5.90 7.82 -7.23
C GLN A 110 -6.42 6.97 -8.39
N SER A 111 -5.54 6.55 -9.30
CA SER A 111 -5.93 5.75 -10.46
C SER A 111 -4.74 5.01 -11.08
N ILE A 112 -5.05 3.95 -11.83
CA ILE A 112 -4.09 3.18 -12.63
C ILE A 112 -4.62 3.12 -14.06
N ASP A 113 -3.87 3.69 -15.01
CA ASP A 113 -4.16 3.63 -16.44
C ASP A 113 -3.34 2.52 -17.11
N GLY A 114 -3.96 1.38 -17.36
CA GLY A 114 -3.30 0.23 -17.98
C GLY A 114 -2.94 0.42 -19.45
N LYS A 115 -3.50 1.41 -20.15
CA LYS A 115 -3.13 1.69 -21.55
C LYS A 115 -1.81 2.46 -21.64
N LYS A 116 -1.54 3.28 -20.63
CA LYS A 116 -0.34 4.10 -20.53
C LYS A 116 0.68 3.52 -19.55
N ASN A 117 0.31 2.45 -18.83
CA ASN A 117 1.05 1.95 -17.68
C ASN A 117 1.38 3.07 -16.67
N CYS A 118 0.41 3.94 -16.41
CA CYS A 118 0.58 5.11 -15.57
C CYS A 118 -0.18 4.95 -14.26
N ILE A 119 0.48 5.20 -13.14
CA ILE A 119 -0.15 5.35 -11.84
C ILE A 119 -0.19 6.83 -11.47
N THR A 120 -1.33 7.29 -10.94
CA THR A 120 -1.56 8.65 -10.47
C THR A 120 -1.94 8.63 -9.00
N PHE A 121 -1.47 9.61 -8.25
CA PHE A 121 -1.64 9.70 -6.80
C PHE A 121 -2.60 10.81 -6.40
N GLY A 122 -3.20 10.70 -5.22
CA GLY A 122 -4.16 11.65 -4.69
C GLY A 122 -3.56 13.02 -4.31
N TYR A 123 -2.23 13.07 -4.16
CA TYR A 123 -1.46 14.31 -3.98
C TYR A 123 -0.03 14.13 -4.47
N SER A 124 0.66 15.24 -4.69
CA SER A 124 2.02 15.21 -5.20
C SER A 124 3.03 14.83 -4.13
N SER A 125 4.01 14.04 -4.51
CA SER A 125 5.26 13.90 -3.76
C SER A 125 5.98 15.27 -3.73
N GLY A 126 6.68 15.57 -2.64
CA GLY A 126 7.58 16.71 -2.59
C GLY A 126 8.86 16.54 -3.41
N LYS A 127 9.02 15.42 -4.12
CA LYS A 127 10.21 15.03 -4.89
C LYS A 127 9.81 14.32 -6.17
N VAL A 128 10.66 14.45 -7.19
CA VAL A 128 10.54 13.61 -8.39
C VAL A 128 10.77 12.14 -8.04
N PHE A 129 10.23 11.25 -8.84
CA PHE A 129 10.35 9.80 -8.62
C PHE A 129 11.71 9.28 -9.13
N ARG A 130 12.78 9.77 -8.49
CA ARG A 130 14.17 9.37 -8.72
C ARG A 130 14.86 9.00 -7.41
N ASP A 131 15.79 8.05 -7.49
CA ASP A 131 16.52 7.49 -6.34
C ASP A 131 17.83 8.27 -6.04
N GLY A 132 17.92 9.54 -6.39
CA GLY A 132 18.98 10.35 -5.84
C GLY A 132 20.14 10.74 -6.77
N PHE A 133 21.36 10.77 -6.24
CA PHE A 133 22.53 11.45 -6.83
C PHE A 133 22.92 11.01 -8.24
N HIS A 134 22.59 9.81 -8.66
CA HIS A 134 23.00 9.25 -9.95
C HIS A 134 21.94 9.36 -11.04
N GLY A 135 20.78 9.93 -10.72
CA GLY A 135 19.69 10.09 -11.68
C GLY A 135 18.90 8.81 -11.97
N ASP A 136 19.12 7.76 -11.19
CA ASP A 136 18.36 6.52 -11.29
C ASP A 136 16.88 6.76 -10.99
N LEU A 137 16.03 5.95 -11.58
CA LEU A 137 14.61 6.00 -11.30
C LEU A 137 14.31 5.39 -9.91
N ALA A 138 13.28 5.90 -9.24
CA ALA A 138 12.93 5.46 -7.91
C ALA A 138 12.44 4.00 -7.92
N ARG A 139 12.66 3.33 -6.79
CA ARG A 139 12.08 2.02 -6.49
C ARG A 139 10.80 2.21 -5.72
N TYR A 140 9.88 1.27 -5.84
CA TYR A 140 8.60 1.36 -5.15
C TYR A 140 8.01 0.00 -4.82
N VAL A 141 7.05 0.02 -3.91
CA VAL A 141 6.11 -1.07 -3.65
C VAL A 141 4.70 -0.50 -3.57
N VAL A 142 3.70 -1.34 -3.76
CA VAL A 142 2.31 -0.97 -3.52
C VAL A 142 1.77 -1.82 -2.37
N GLU A 143 1.05 -1.19 -1.45
CA GLU A 143 0.47 -1.86 -0.28
C GLU A 143 -1.03 -1.63 -0.19
N ASN A 144 -1.70 -2.50 0.58
CA ASN A 144 -3.11 -2.38 0.96
C ASN A 144 -4.09 -2.51 -0.21
N ILE A 145 -3.78 -3.40 -1.15
CA ILE A 145 -4.70 -3.81 -2.23
C ILE A 145 -5.24 -5.20 -1.90
N LEU A 146 -6.55 -5.40 -1.98
CA LEU A 146 -7.18 -6.67 -1.61
C LEU A 146 -6.73 -7.81 -2.53
N GLU A 147 -6.53 -7.53 -3.81
CA GLU A 147 -6.06 -8.50 -4.80
C GLU A 147 -4.60 -8.95 -4.60
N THR A 148 -3.83 -8.24 -3.78
CA THR A 148 -2.45 -8.63 -3.41
C THR A 148 -2.35 -9.28 -2.03
N LEU A 149 -3.50 -9.59 -1.39
CA LEU A 149 -3.56 -10.33 -0.13
C LEU A 149 -3.42 -11.82 -0.43
N ASP A 150 -2.20 -12.31 -0.55
CA ASP A 150 -1.88 -13.64 -1.05
C ASP A 150 -0.87 -14.43 -0.19
N GLN A 151 -0.37 -13.83 0.91
CA GLN A 151 0.54 -14.49 1.84
C GLN A 151 -0.07 -14.56 3.25
N PRO A 152 0.13 -15.70 3.98
CA PRO A 152 -0.24 -15.76 5.38
C PRO A 152 0.44 -14.66 6.21
N GLY A 153 -0.33 -14.06 7.12
CA GLY A 153 0.11 -12.95 7.95
C GLY A 153 -0.10 -11.57 7.34
N GLU A 154 -0.61 -11.50 6.12
CA GLU A 154 -0.94 -10.22 5.49
C GLU A 154 -2.36 -9.75 5.81
N TRP A 155 -2.54 -8.41 5.74
CA TRP A 155 -3.83 -7.78 5.97
C TRP A 155 -4.06 -6.57 5.07
N VAL A 156 -5.34 -6.24 4.85
CA VAL A 156 -5.82 -5.08 4.09
C VAL A 156 -6.93 -4.38 4.86
N LEU A 157 -6.88 -3.06 4.93
CA LEU A 157 -7.92 -2.22 5.51
C LEU A 157 -8.57 -1.33 4.44
N GLU A 158 -9.81 -1.64 4.08
CA GLU A 158 -10.64 -0.77 3.23
C GLU A 158 -11.31 0.31 4.10
N ARG A 159 -10.77 1.51 4.10
CA ARG A 159 -11.29 2.60 4.95
C ARG A 159 -12.71 3.02 4.60
N SER A 160 -13.07 3.01 3.31
CA SER A 160 -14.40 3.41 2.84
C SER A 160 -15.52 2.48 3.31
N THR A 161 -15.22 1.20 3.51
CA THR A 161 -16.18 0.19 3.96
C THR A 161 -15.98 -0.22 5.42
N GLY A 162 -14.87 0.19 6.03
CA GLY A 162 -14.44 -0.26 7.36
C GLY A 162 -14.06 -1.73 7.41
N ARG A 163 -13.90 -2.40 6.26
CA ARG A 163 -13.56 -3.82 6.22
C ARG A 163 -12.08 -4.03 6.41
N LEU A 164 -11.75 -4.87 7.39
CA LEU A 164 -10.41 -5.37 7.63
C LEU A 164 -10.35 -6.83 7.20
N TYR A 165 -9.49 -7.13 6.25
CA TYR A 165 -9.20 -8.47 5.77
C TYR A 165 -7.86 -8.94 6.32
N TYR A 166 -7.78 -10.21 6.67
CA TYR A 166 -6.58 -10.82 7.19
C TYR A 166 -6.46 -12.27 6.71
N MET A 167 -5.29 -12.69 6.29
CA MET A 167 -4.96 -14.08 6.01
C MET A 167 -4.14 -14.62 7.19
N PRO A 168 -4.72 -15.45 8.06
CA PRO A 168 -4.03 -15.94 9.25
C PRO A 168 -2.77 -16.73 8.94
N MET A 169 -1.80 -16.65 9.84
CA MET A 169 -0.68 -17.58 9.85
C MET A 169 -1.18 -19.00 10.17
N PRO A 170 -0.49 -20.05 9.70
CA PRO A 170 -0.82 -21.41 10.06
C PRO A 170 -0.93 -21.60 11.58
N GLY A 171 -2.07 -22.12 12.04
CA GLY A 171 -2.32 -22.37 13.45
C GLY A 171 -2.91 -21.21 14.25
N GLU A 172 -3.15 -20.05 13.63
CA GLU A 172 -3.89 -18.95 14.26
C GLU A 172 -5.40 -19.22 14.25
N ASP A 173 -6.04 -18.97 15.39
CA ASP A 173 -7.50 -19.00 15.55
C ASP A 173 -8.00 -17.57 15.79
N LEU A 174 -8.98 -17.17 14.97
CA LEU A 174 -9.61 -15.85 15.05
C LEU A 174 -11.03 -15.89 15.63
N THR A 175 -11.48 -17.06 16.09
CA THR A 175 -12.82 -17.24 16.70
C THR A 175 -12.84 -16.94 18.19
#